data_793c56a2f1730fd8a161543ae128ab62
#
_entry.id   793c56a2f1730fd8a161543ae128ab62
#
_cell.length_a   1.000
_cell.length_b   1.000
_cell.length_c   1.000
_cell.angle_alpha   90.00
_cell.angle_beta   90.00
_cell.angle_gamma   90.00
#
_symmetry.space_group_name_H-M   'P 1'
#
loop_
_entity.id
_entity.type
_entity.pdbx_description
1 polymer ?
#
loop_
_entity_poly.entity_id
_entity_poly.type
_entity_poly.pdbx_seq_one_letter_code
_entity_poly.pdbx_strand_id
1 'polypeptide(L)'
;MKKADPNPKANRNILKLVYVIVALFLGLIAYMAYFLQARGEDVINNSYNARLDSFADRIIRGKILAADGTVLAETQIDGDGNETRVYPYGSVFDHAVGYSTKGKTGIESLANFYLLTSHVNLMEQALNQMSGEKNLGDNVYTTLDPQLQ
;
A
#
# COMPACT_ATOMS: atom_id res chain seq x y z
N MET A 1 23.92 -39.71 -41.50
CA MET A 1 23.01 -39.43 -40.38
C MET A 1 21.57 -39.45 -40.91
N LYS A 2 20.76 -40.52 -40.58
CA LYS A 2 19.34 -40.55 -40.94
C LYS A 2 18.58 -39.53 -40.13
N LYS A 3 18.03 -38.47 -40.77
CA LYS A 3 17.01 -37.61 -40.19
C LYS A 3 15.82 -38.49 -39.80
N ALA A 4 15.51 -38.54 -38.49
CA ALA A 4 14.31 -39.20 -38.03
C ALA A 4 13.10 -38.45 -38.60
N ASP A 5 12.25 -39.15 -39.36
CA ASP A 5 11.00 -38.57 -39.83
C ASP A 5 10.14 -38.19 -38.63
N PRO A 6 9.63 -36.96 -38.57
CA PRO A 6 8.82 -36.50 -37.46
C PRO A 6 7.48 -37.29 -37.48
N ASN A 7 7.24 -38.07 -36.44
CA ASN A 7 6.00 -38.81 -36.30
C ASN A 7 4.82 -37.81 -36.17
N PRO A 8 3.95 -37.66 -37.18
CA PRO A 8 2.94 -36.61 -37.22
C PRO A 8 1.89 -36.75 -36.11
N LYS A 9 1.69 -37.95 -35.57
CA LYS A 9 0.77 -38.19 -34.45
C LYS A 9 1.36 -37.74 -33.10
N ALA A 10 2.65 -37.97 -32.87
CA ALA A 10 3.35 -37.48 -31.68
C ALA A 10 3.39 -35.94 -31.66
N ASN A 11 3.66 -35.32 -32.81
CA ASN A 11 3.70 -33.86 -32.94
C ASN A 11 2.35 -33.20 -32.64
N ARG A 12 1.23 -33.83 -33.07
CA ARG A 12 -0.13 -33.36 -32.81
C ARG A 12 -0.54 -33.47 -31.33
N ASN A 13 -0.06 -34.49 -30.63
CA ASN A 13 -0.32 -34.63 -29.19
C ASN A 13 0.51 -33.64 -28.36
N ILE A 14 1.76 -33.43 -28.75
CA ILE A 14 2.61 -32.38 -28.14
C ILE A 14 1.97 -31.01 -28.34
N LEU A 15 1.46 -30.69 -29.54
CA LEU A 15 0.81 -29.44 -29.84
C LEU A 15 -0.43 -29.20 -28.98
N LYS A 16 -1.25 -30.24 -28.78
CA LYS A 16 -2.41 -30.17 -27.86
C LYS A 16 -1.98 -29.86 -26.42
N LEU A 17 -0.92 -30.52 -25.94
CA LEU A 17 -0.37 -30.28 -24.62
C LEU A 17 0.11 -28.83 -24.47
N VAL A 18 0.80 -28.31 -25.49
CA VAL A 18 1.24 -26.92 -25.52
C VAL A 18 0.06 -25.95 -25.43
N TYR A 19 -1.01 -26.18 -26.21
CA TYR A 19 -2.21 -25.33 -26.13
C TYR A 19 -2.87 -25.39 -24.76
N VAL A 20 -2.92 -26.55 -24.11
CA VAL A 20 -3.48 -26.68 -22.75
C VAL A 20 -2.63 -25.88 -21.77
N ILE A 21 -1.31 -25.98 -21.83
CA ILE A 21 -0.40 -25.23 -20.97
C ILE A 21 -0.56 -23.72 -21.21
N VAL A 22 -0.59 -23.28 -22.46
CA VAL A 22 -0.77 -21.85 -22.80
C VAL A 22 -2.12 -21.35 -22.28
N ALA A 23 -3.20 -22.11 -22.45
CA ALA A 23 -4.52 -21.74 -21.95
C ALA A 23 -4.53 -21.63 -20.42
N LEU A 24 -3.82 -22.50 -19.71
CA LEU A 24 -3.67 -22.46 -18.25
C LEU A 24 -2.91 -21.20 -17.80
N PHE A 25 -1.81 -20.86 -18.47
CA PHE A 25 -1.07 -19.63 -18.16
C PHE A 25 -1.88 -18.37 -18.45
N LEU A 26 -2.62 -18.33 -19.57
CA LEU A 26 -3.51 -17.21 -19.85
C LEU A 26 -4.62 -17.06 -18.79
N GLY A 27 -5.19 -18.19 -18.34
CA GLY A 27 -6.15 -18.20 -17.24
C GLY A 27 -5.55 -17.69 -15.93
N LEU A 28 -4.32 -18.06 -15.62
CA LEU A 28 -3.61 -17.58 -14.43
C LEU A 28 -3.36 -16.06 -14.51
N ILE A 29 -2.91 -15.56 -15.66
CA ILE A 29 -2.68 -14.13 -15.88
C ILE A 29 -3.99 -13.35 -15.73
N ALA A 30 -5.06 -13.83 -16.34
CA ALA A 30 -6.39 -13.20 -16.23
C ALA A 30 -6.90 -13.20 -14.79
N TYR A 31 -6.73 -14.31 -14.07
CA TYR A 31 -7.08 -14.40 -12.65
C TYR A 31 -6.26 -13.43 -11.79
N MET A 32 -4.94 -13.34 -12.05
CA MET A 32 -4.07 -12.43 -11.32
C MET A 32 -4.44 -10.96 -11.55
N ALA A 33 -4.75 -10.60 -12.80
CA ALA A 33 -5.22 -9.25 -13.14
C ALA A 33 -6.56 -8.93 -12.42
N TYR A 34 -7.50 -9.86 -12.45
CA TYR A 34 -8.76 -9.73 -11.71
C TYR A 34 -8.53 -9.61 -10.19
N PHE A 35 -7.68 -10.45 -9.62
CA PHE A 35 -7.36 -10.42 -8.19
C PHE A 35 -6.75 -9.09 -7.76
N LEU A 36 -5.78 -8.56 -8.52
CA LEU A 36 -5.17 -7.26 -8.25
C LEU A 36 -6.21 -6.12 -8.31
N GLN A 37 -7.13 -6.18 -9.28
CA GLN A 37 -8.17 -5.17 -9.40
C GLN A 37 -9.23 -5.25 -8.32
N ALA A 38 -9.65 -6.47 -7.94
CA ALA A 38 -10.79 -6.69 -7.04
C ALA A 38 -10.40 -6.75 -5.56
N ARG A 39 -9.15 -7.17 -5.25
CA ARG A 39 -8.69 -7.45 -3.89
C ARG A 39 -7.37 -6.77 -3.53
N GLY A 40 -6.75 -6.06 -4.48
CA GLY A 40 -5.45 -5.45 -4.28
C GLY A 40 -5.43 -4.48 -3.10
N GLU A 41 -6.43 -3.63 -2.99
CA GLU A 41 -6.54 -2.66 -1.90
C GLU A 41 -6.73 -3.33 -0.53
N ASP A 42 -7.57 -4.36 -0.44
CA ASP A 42 -7.79 -5.10 0.81
C ASP A 42 -6.50 -5.77 1.31
N VAL A 43 -5.70 -6.31 0.39
CA VAL A 43 -4.44 -7.00 0.72
C VAL A 43 -3.36 -6.00 1.12
N ILE A 44 -3.27 -4.88 0.43
CA ILE A 44 -2.28 -3.82 0.69
C ILE A 44 -2.57 -3.15 2.03
N ASN A 45 -3.84 -2.79 2.27
CA ASN A 45 -4.26 -2.06 3.48
C ASN A 45 -4.52 -2.97 4.68
N ASN A 46 -4.19 -4.26 4.60
CA ASN A 46 -4.36 -5.16 5.74
C ASN A 46 -3.50 -4.69 6.92
N SER A 47 -4.13 -4.48 8.07
CA SER A 47 -3.48 -4.00 9.31
C SER A 47 -2.36 -4.92 9.83
N TYR A 48 -2.32 -6.17 9.39
CA TYR A 48 -1.26 -7.14 9.70
C TYR A 48 -0.17 -7.22 8.63
N ASN A 49 -0.18 -6.31 7.64
CA ASN A 49 0.84 -6.30 6.60
C ASN A 49 2.15 -5.69 7.13
N ALA A 50 3.00 -6.56 7.71
CA ALA A 50 4.30 -6.17 8.26
C ALA A 50 5.25 -5.51 7.23
N ARG A 51 4.99 -5.66 5.93
CA ARG A 51 5.77 -4.96 4.90
C ARG A 51 5.59 -3.45 4.97
N LEU A 52 4.37 -2.98 5.30
CA LEU A 52 4.10 -1.55 5.44
C LEU A 52 4.83 -0.95 6.64
N ASP A 53 5.05 -1.73 7.69
CA ASP A 53 5.79 -1.26 8.87
C ASP A 53 7.26 -0.98 8.54
N SER A 54 7.84 -1.68 7.56
CA SER A 54 9.21 -1.40 7.10
C SER A 54 9.36 -0.07 6.35
N PHE A 55 8.27 0.50 5.84
CA PHE A 55 8.28 1.85 5.26
C PHE A 55 8.26 2.95 6.33
N ALA A 56 7.74 2.66 7.53
CA ALA A 56 7.73 3.60 8.64
C ALA A 56 9.16 4.02 9.07
N ASP A 57 10.17 3.17 8.82
CA ASP A 57 11.57 3.51 9.09
C ASP A 57 12.12 4.58 8.14
N ARG A 58 11.47 4.81 6.99
CA ARG A 58 11.94 5.70 5.92
C ARG A 58 10.99 6.86 5.63
N ILE A 59 9.77 6.79 6.15
CA ILE A 59 8.71 7.74 5.84
C ILE A 59 8.05 8.21 7.14
N ILE A 60 8.03 9.51 7.35
CA ILE A 60 7.25 10.14 8.40
C ILE A 60 5.78 10.03 7.99
N ARG A 61 4.97 9.36 8.81
CA ARG A 61 3.56 9.10 8.52
C ARG A 61 2.78 10.39 8.24
N GLY A 62 2.07 10.44 7.13
CA GLY A 62 1.28 11.58 6.67
C GLY A 62 0.15 11.97 7.61
N LYS A 63 -0.47 13.11 7.40
CA LYS A 63 -1.56 13.64 8.22
C LYS A 63 -2.92 13.10 7.78
N ILE A 64 -3.84 13.01 8.74
CA ILE A 64 -5.27 12.82 8.48
C ILE A 64 -5.97 14.14 8.76
N LEU A 65 -6.69 14.64 7.78
CA LEU A 65 -7.33 15.95 7.77
C LEU A 65 -8.84 15.80 7.64
N ALA A 66 -9.57 16.65 8.33
CA ALA A 66 -11.02 16.80 8.20
C ALA A 66 -11.39 17.50 6.88
N ALA A 67 -12.67 17.62 6.60
CA ALA A 67 -13.19 18.27 5.39
C ALA A 67 -12.80 19.75 5.30
N ASP A 68 -12.67 20.42 6.42
CA ASP A 68 -12.25 21.83 6.54
C ASP A 68 -10.72 22.03 6.61
N GLY A 69 -9.94 20.93 6.52
CA GLY A 69 -8.49 20.96 6.64
C GLY A 69 -7.97 20.88 8.08
N THR A 70 -8.84 20.76 9.07
CA THR A 70 -8.43 20.56 10.47
C THR A 70 -7.66 19.27 10.63
N VAL A 71 -6.54 19.30 11.38
CA VAL A 71 -5.69 18.13 11.61
C VAL A 71 -6.34 17.19 12.63
N LEU A 72 -6.70 16.00 12.21
CA LEU A 72 -7.26 14.95 13.08
C LEU A 72 -6.19 14.00 13.62
N ALA A 73 -5.14 13.76 12.83
CA ALA A 73 -3.95 13.01 13.25
C ALA A 73 -2.71 13.52 12.53
N GLU A 74 -1.60 13.67 13.26
CA GLU A 74 -0.30 14.02 12.68
C GLU A 74 0.84 13.33 13.43
N THR A 75 2.01 13.25 12.78
CA THR A 75 3.23 12.80 13.41
C THR A 75 4.06 14.01 13.80
N GLN A 76 4.37 14.13 15.09
CA GLN A 76 5.26 15.15 15.63
C GLN A 76 6.63 14.53 15.88
N ILE A 77 7.68 15.28 15.59
CA ILE A 77 9.08 14.88 15.80
C ILE A 77 9.62 15.75 16.92
N ASP A 78 10.13 15.13 17.98
CA ASP A 78 10.76 15.85 19.07
C ASP A 78 12.21 16.28 18.71
N GLY A 79 12.84 17.05 19.62
CA GLY A 79 14.21 17.52 19.40
C GLY A 79 15.27 16.42 19.32
N ASP A 80 14.94 15.20 19.76
CA ASP A 80 15.80 14.02 19.73
C ASP A 80 15.54 13.14 18.49
N GLY A 81 14.59 13.54 17.63
CA GLY A 81 14.22 12.83 16.41
C GLY A 81 13.23 11.69 16.61
N ASN A 82 12.61 11.55 17.78
CA ASN A 82 11.59 10.54 18.01
C ASN A 82 10.25 10.98 17.43
N GLU A 83 9.62 10.05 16.73
CA GLU A 83 8.32 10.27 16.10
C GLU A 83 7.19 9.85 17.05
N THR A 84 6.26 10.77 17.30
CA THR A 84 5.06 10.52 18.09
C THR A 84 3.82 10.85 17.28
N ARG A 85 2.90 9.88 17.17
CA ARG A 85 1.60 10.09 16.53
C ARG A 85 0.66 10.78 17.50
N VAL A 86 0.16 11.95 17.13
CA VAL A 86 -0.70 12.81 17.96
C VAL A 86 -2.08 12.93 17.33
N TYR A 87 -3.10 12.85 18.18
CA TYR A 87 -4.52 12.97 17.83
C TYR A 87 -5.11 14.18 18.58
N PRO A 88 -5.13 15.37 17.98
CA PRO A 88 -5.50 16.61 18.67
C PRO A 88 -6.92 16.59 19.27
N TYR A 89 -7.83 15.86 18.63
CA TYR A 89 -9.22 15.75 19.06
C TYR A 89 -9.52 14.50 19.89
N GLY A 90 -8.51 13.67 20.16
CA GLY A 90 -8.59 12.52 21.09
C GLY A 90 -9.85 11.69 20.90
N SER A 91 -10.58 11.48 21.99
CA SER A 91 -11.73 10.58 22.06
C SER A 91 -12.91 10.93 21.14
N VAL A 92 -12.99 12.17 20.63
CA VAL A 92 -14.10 12.60 19.76
C VAL A 92 -14.09 11.85 18.44
N PHE A 93 -12.89 11.61 17.89
CA PHE A 93 -12.72 10.96 16.59
C PHE A 93 -12.12 9.56 16.66
N ASP A 94 -11.91 9.00 17.84
CA ASP A 94 -11.26 7.70 18.04
C ASP A 94 -11.87 6.57 17.21
N HIS A 95 -13.21 6.53 17.12
CA HIS A 95 -13.91 5.50 16.35
C HIS A 95 -13.74 5.64 14.84
N ALA A 96 -13.62 6.86 14.33
CA ALA A 96 -13.47 7.13 12.91
C ALA A 96 -12.00 7.12 12.49
N VAL A 97 -11.15 7.89 13.16
CA VAL A 97 -9.73 8.02 12.85
C VAL A 97 -8.97 6.77 13.26
N GLY A 98 -9.25 6.23 14.43
CA GLY A 98 -8.59 5.05 14.97
C GLY A 98 -7.19 5.34 15.50
N TYR A 99 -6.37 4.31 15.59
CA TYR A 99 -5.01 4.35 16.13
C TYR A 99 -4.01 3.73 15.18
N SER A 100 -2.78 4.26 15.17
CA SER A 100 -1.67 3.76 14.36
C SER A 100 -0.82 2.68 15.04
N THR A 101 -1.05 2.42 16.34
CA THR A 101 -0.34 1.42 17.12
C THR A 101 -0.77 -0.01 16.78
N LYS A 102 -0.22 -1.01 17.47
CA LYS A 102 -0.52 -2.44 17.24
C LYS A 102 -2.02 -2.69 17.08
N GLY A 103 -2.41 -3.23 15.91
CA GLY A 103 -3.81 -3.47 15.58
C GLY A 103 -4.50 -2.23 15.00
N LYS A 104 -3.81 -1.45 14.18
CA LYS A 104 -4.34 -0.25 13.49
C LYS A 104 -5.83 -0.36 13.19
N THR A 105 -6.59 0.70 13.50
CA THR A 105 -8.05 0.75 13.37
C THR A 105 -8.49 1.99 12.61
N GLY A 106 -9.76 2.05 12.20
CA GLY A 106 -10.35 3.20 11.54
C GLY A 106 -9.62 3.63 10.26
N ILE A 107 -9.59 4.93 10.01
CA ILE A 107 -8.91 5.53 8.86
C ILE A 107 -7.41 5.28 8.90
N GLU A 108 -6.79 5.22 10.09
CA GLU A 108 -5.39 4.85 10.24
C GLU A 108 -5.05 3.47 9.64
N SER A 109 -5.98 2.52 9.72
CA SER A 109 -5.84 1.20 9.08
C SER A 109 -6.14 1.25 7.60
N LEU A 110 -7.28 1.84 7.23
CA LEU A 110 -7.76 1.88 5.84
C LEU A 110 -6.80 2.64 4.91
N ALA A 111 -6.27 3.76 5.41
CA ALA A 111 -5.38 4.62 4.66
C ALA A 111 -3.89 4.36 4.95
N ASN A 112 -3.55 3.27 5.64
CA ASN A 112 -2.19 3.00 6.08
C ASN A 112 -1.15 3.02 4.95
N PHE A 113 -1.51 2.49 3.79
CA PHE A 113 -0.65 2.51 2.61
C PHE A 113 -0.35 3.95 2.16
N TYR A 114 -1.37 4.79 2.01
CA TYR A 114 -1.21 6.17 1.57
C TYR A 114 -0.41 7.00 2.58
N LEU A 115 -0.72 6.87 3.85
CA LEU A 115 0.00 7.55 4.93
C LEU A 115 1.49 7.18 5.02
N LEU A 116 1.88 6.01 4.50
CA LEU A 116 3.26 5.52 4.43
C LEU A 116 3.83 5.52 3.01
N THR A 117 3.15 6.12 2.04
CA THR A 117 3.64 6.36 0.69
C THR A 117 3.99 7.83 0.53
N SER A 118 5.06 8.13 -0.16
CA SER A 118 5.49 9.50 -0.42
C SER A 118 5.51 9.74 -1.93
N HIS A 119 4.76 10.74 -2.38
CA HIS A 119 4.76 11.19 -3.77
C HIS A 119 5.59 12.48 -3.97
N VAL A 120 6.55 12.73 -3.09
CA VAL A 120 7.49 13.82 -3.27
C VAL A 120 8.31 13.66 -4.55
N ASN A 121 8.78 14.77 -5.11
CA ASN A 121 9.57 14.77 -6.33
C ASN A 121 10.82 13.87 -6.16
N LEU A 122 11.18 13.12 -7.21
CA LEU A 122 12.34 12.21 -7.22
C LEU A 122 13.65 12.91 -6.80
N MET A 123 13.79 14.19 -7.13
CA MET A 123 14.95 15.00 -6.74
C MET A 123 14.98 15.19 -5.21
N GLU A 124 13.86 15.54 -4.62
CA GLU A 124 13.71 15.74 -3.17
C GLU A 124 13.89 14.42 -2.42
N GLN A 125 13.33 13.34 -2.96
CA GLN A 125 13.52 12.00 -2.41
C GLN A 125 15.01 11.58 -2.42
N ALA A 126 15.73 11.89 -3.49
CA ALA A 126 17.17 11.60 -3.57
C ALA A 126 17.99 12.46 -2.59
N LEU A 127 17.63 13.74 -2.42
CA LEU A 127 18.29 14.63 -1.45
C LEU A 127 18.06 14.16 -0.01
N ASN A 128 16.82 13.85 0.36
CA ASN A 128 16.47 13.35 1.69
C ASN A 128 17.19 12.02 1.98
N GLN A 129 17.30 11.14 0.98
CA GLN A 129 18.04 9.89 1.12
C GLN A 129 19.54 10.12 1.31
N MET A 130 20.12 11.15 0.71
CA MET A 130 21.54 11.51 0.89
C MET A 130 21.79 12.21 2.23
N SER A 131 20.85 13.01 2.73
CA SER A 131 20.94 13.70 4.03
C SER A 131 20.55 12.79 5.21
N GLY A 132 20.00 11.60 4.94
CA GLY A 132 19.51 10.69 5.98
C GLY A 132 18.18 11.13 6.57
N GLU A 133 17.48 12.08 5.94
CA GLU A 133 16.17 12.54 6.35
C GLU A 133 15.07 11.63 5.80
N LYS A 134 13.99 11.45 6.59
CA LYS A 134 12.83 10.70 6.16
C LYS A 134 11.94 11.54 5.24
N ASN A 135 11.34 10.92 4.24
CA ASN A 135 10.34 11.56 3.41
C ASN A 135 9.01 11.69 4.16
N LEU A 136 8.22 12.73 3.83
CA LEU A 136 6.85 12.86 4.34
C LEU A 136 5.90 11.96 3.56
N GLY A 137 5.06 11.21 4.26
CA GLY A 137 3.96 10.45 3.69
C GLY A 137 2.82 11.34 3.21
N ASP A 138 1.96 10.78 2.36
CA ASP A 138 0.84 11.51 1.77
C ASP A 138 -0.20 11.84 2.84
N ASN A 139 -0.84 13.00 2.69
CA ASN A 139 -1.93 13.42 3.54
C ASN A 139 -3.26 12.83 3.04
N VAL A 140 -4.09 12.40 3.98
CA VAL A 140 -5.42 11.86 3.70
C VAL A 140 -6.47 12.87 4.14
N TYR A 141 -7.28 13.32 3.18
CA TYR A 141 -8.42 14.20 3.43
C TYR A 141 -9.67 13.36 3.61
N THR A 142 -10.39 13.61 4.68
CA THR A 142 -11.64 12.93 5.00
C THR A 142 -12.84 13.86 4.80
N THR A 143 -14.03 13.31 4.80
CA THR A 143 -15.30 14.05 4.80
C THR A 143 -15.84 14.30 6.21
N LEU A 144 -15.03 14.01 7.25
CA LEU A 144 -15.41 14.28 8.64
C LEU A 144 -15.49 15.77 8.89
N ASP A 145 -16.56 16.18 9.57
CA ASP A 145 -16.80 17.57 9.95
C ASP A 145 -16.61 17.71 11.47
N PRO A 146 -15.61 18.48 11.93
CA PRO A 146 -15.34 18.66 13.35
C PRO A 146 -16.46 19.41 14.11
N GLN A 147 -17.34 20.11 13.40
CA GLN A 147 -18.44 20.86 14.02
C GLN A 147 -19.70 20.02 14.24
N LEU A 148 -19.82 18.88 13.55
CA LEU A 148 -20.99 18.00 13.63
C LEU A 148 -20.82 16.86 14.64
N GLN A 149 -19.66 16.76 15.29
CA GLN A 149 -19.31 15.69 16.23
C GLN A 149 -19.16 16.19 17.71
#